data_5fc90a92ed0fca85e564f0a9fc17e024
#
_entry.id   5fc90a92ed0fca85e564f0a9fc17e024
#
_cell.length_a   1.000
_cell.length_b   1.000
_cell.length_c   1.000
_cell.angle_alpha   90.00
_cell.angle_beta   90.00
_cell.angle_gamma   90.00
#
_symmetry.space_group_name_H-M   'P 1'
#
loop_
_entity.id
_entity.type
_entity.pdbx_description
1 polymer ?
#
loop_
_entity_poly.entity_id
_entity_poly.type
_entity_poly.pdbx_seq_one_letter_code
_entity_poly.pdbx_strand_id
1 'polypeptide(L)'
;PKEKNGWALGTLSTGAIAGTLIAPSIGGALAQWFGMENVFIITGVILFITTLLTIFLVKEDFQPVEKKDLLTTKEIFSKMDHVSVLIGLFVTTLILQLGITSISPILTLYIRSLSGDTENVLFVSGLIVSIAGVSAIISSPTLGKIGDRIGNQKVLLGGLILSFICYIPMAFVQTPFQLGVLRFLLGFSTGALMPSINTLISKITPTEGVSRVYSYNQMCSNFGQVLGPMVGSTVAHGFGYSSVFLVTACFVLGNIGLSFFNFRKVLNKKL
;
A
#
# COMPACT_ATOMS: atom_id res chain seq x y z
N PRO A 1 19.32 10.92 -18.72
CA PRO A 1 18.45 11.93 -19.33
C PRO A 1 17.13 11.98 -18.58
N LYS A 2 16.67 13.15 -18.17
CA LYS A 2 15.45 13.37 -17.37
C LYS A 2 14.18 12.74 -17.99
N GLU A 3 14.17 12.55 -19.30
CA GLU A 3 13.07 11.92 -20.06
C GLU A 3 12.86 10.42 -19.78
N LYS A 4 13.86 9.71 -19.26
CA LYS A 4 13.77 8.26 -18.95
C LYS A 4 13.53 7.95 -17.47
N ASN A 5 13.48 8.96 -16.61
CA ASN A 5 13.29 8.75 -15.17
C ASN A 5 11.94 8.09 -14.84
N GLY A 6 10.87 8.45 -15.55
CA GLY A 6 9.56 7.82 -15.37
C GLY A 6 9.55 6.32 -15.70
N TRP A 7 10.21 5.96 -16.82
CA TRP A 7 10.35 4.55 -17.20
C TRP A 7 11.21 3.77 -16.19
N ALA A 8 12.33 4.33 -15.75
CA ALA A 8 13.23 3.69 -14.78
C ALA A 8 12.55 3.47 -13.44
N LEU A 9 11.86 4.50 -12.91
CA LEU A 9 11.09 4.40 -11.68
C LEU A 9 9.92 3.41 -11.80
N GLY A 10 9.25 3.39 -12.96
CA GLY A 10 8.19 2.42 -13.23
C GLY A 10 8.71 0.98 -13.24
N THR A 11 9.84 0.74 -13.89
CA THR A 11 10.48 -0.59 -13.92
C THR A 11 10.95 -1.03 -12.53
N LEU A 12 11.55 -0.11 -11.76
CA LEU A 12 11.95 -0.38 -10.38
C LEU A 12 10.74 -0.71 -9.49
N SER A 13 9.67 0.05 -9.62
CA SER A 13 8.42 -0.20 -8.88
C SER A 13 7.79 -1.53 -9.26
N THR A 14 7.81 -1.90 -10.55
CA THR A 14 7.33 -3.20 -11.02
C THR A 14 8.13 -4.34 -10.41
N GLY A 15 9.47 -4.20 -10.34
CA GLY A 15 10.33 -5.17 -9.68
C GLY A 15 10.01 -5.34 -8.19
N ALA A 16 9.81 -4.23 -7.47
CA ALA A 16 9.44 -4.26 -6.06
C ALA A 16 8.08 -4.96 -5.84
N ILE A 17 7.08 -4.64 -6.66
CA ILE A 17 5.75 -5.25 -6.59
C ILE A 17 5.83 -6.75 -6.94
N ALA A 18 6.54 -7.11 -8.00
CA ALA A 18 6.74 -8.52 -8.37
C ALA A 18 7.42 -9.30 -7.26
N GLY A 19 8.44 -8.72 -6.62
CA GLY A 19 9.11 -9.29 -5.45
C GLY A 19 8.15 -9.58 -4.31
N THR A 20 7.32 -8.61 -3.92
CA THR A 20 6.36 -8.79 -2.81
C THR A 20 5.28 -9.84 -3.10
N LEU A 21 4.93 -10.07 -4.36
CA LEU A 21 3.96 -11.09 -4.75
C LEU A 21 4.55 -12.49 -4.85
N ILE A 22 5.75 -12.59 -5.40
CA ILE A 22 6.40 -13.88 -5.68
C ILE A 22 7.12 -14.42 -4.44
N ALA A 23 7.68 -13.54 -3.60
CA ALA A 23 8.47 -13.92 -2.44
C ALA A 23 7.74 -14.86 -1.46
N PRO A 24 6.46 -14.65 -1.09
CA PRO A 24 5.76 -15.57 -0.19
C PRO A 24 5.61 -16.97 -0.78
N SER A 25 5.34 -17.07 -2.09
CA SER A 25 5.17 -18.37 -2.77
C SER A 25 6.51 -19.12 -2.88
N ILE A 26 7.57 -18.43 -3.27
CA ILE A 26 8.92 -19.01 -3.34
C ILE A 26 9.41 -19.38 -1.93
N GLY A 27 9.25 -18.47 -0.96
CA GLY A 27 9.65 -18.70 0.42
C GLY A 27 8.93 -19.90 1.04
N GLY A 28 7.62 -20.04 0.78
CA GLY A 28 6.83 -21.17 1.22
C GLY A 28 7.29 -22.50 0.61
N ALA A 29 7.55 -22.52 -0.71
CA ALA A 29 8.07 -23.70 -1.39
C ALA A 29 9.46 -24.11 -0.88
N LEU A 30 10.36 -23.13 -0.74
CA LEU A 30 11.70 -23.36 -0.19
C LEU A 30 11.64 -23.89 1.26
N ALA A 31 10.74 -23.36 2.08
CA ALA A 31 10.55 -23.82 3.46
C ALA A 31 10.06 -25.28 3.52
N GLN A 32 9.20 -25.67 2.57
CA GLN A 32 8.70 -27.02 2.46
C GLN A 32 9.77 -28.02 2.01
N TRP A 33 10.66 -27.64 1.08
CA TRP A 33 11.69 -28.54 0.53
C TRP A 33 12.96 -28.60 1.37
N PHE A 34 13.39 -27.47 1.91
CA PHE A 34 14.69 -27.31 2.56
C PHE A 34 14.59 -27.06 4.08
N GLY A 35 13.39 -26.87 4.61
CA GLY A 35 13.20 -26.48 5.99
C GLY A 35 13.40 -24.97 6.23
N MET A 36 12.77 -24.47 7.28
CA MET A 36 12.72 -23.03 7.59
C MET A 36 14.11 -22.42 7.81
N GLU A 37 15.02 -23.14 8.49
CA GLU A 37 16.38 -22.66 8.78
C GLU A 37 17.19 -22.39 7.51
N ASN A 38 17.11 -23.32 6.53
CA ASN A 38 17.85 -23.17 5.27
C ASN A 38 17.29 -22.03 4.40
N VAL A 39 16.02 -21.67 4.53
CA VAL A 39 15.45 -20.51 3.82
C VAL A 39 16.13 -19.22 4.25
N PHE A 40 16.43 -19.04 5.55
CA PHE A 40 17.16 -17.87 6.02
C PHE A 40 18.59 -17.82 5.45
N ILE A 41 19.27 -18.96 5.38
CA ILE A 41 20.62 -19.03 4.81
C ILE A 41 20.59 -18.70 3.31
N ILE A 42 19.65 -19.31 2.56
CA ILE A 42 19.49 -19.05 1.11
C ILE A 42 19.18 -17.56 0.88
N THR A 43 18.28 -16.97 1.66
CA THR A 43 17.94 -15.54 1.56
C THR A 43 19.17 -14.67 1.87
N GLY A 44 19.94 -15.02 2.90
CA GLY A 44 21.19 -14.33 3.25
C GLY A 44 22.22 -14.36 2.12
N VAL A 45 22.40 -15.52 1.47
CA VAL A 45 23.29 -15.67 0.30
C VAL A 45 22.81 -14.82 -0.88
N ILE A 46 21.52 -14.82 -1.17
CA ILE A 46 20.95 -14.00 -2.24
C ILE A 46 21.17 -12.51 -1.96
N LEU A 47 20.93 -12.05 -0.73
CA LEU A 47 21.17 -10.66 -0.33
C LEU A 47 22.64 -10.30 -0.43
N PHE A 48 23.55 -11.20 -0.05
CA PHE A 48 24.98 -11.00 -0.17
C PHE A 48 25.41 -10.85 -1.62
N ILE A 49 24.96 -11.74 -2.50
CA ILE A 49 25.22 -11.66 -3.95
C ILE A 49 24.67 -10.35 -4.52
N THR A 50 23.45 -9.96 -4.15
CA THR A 50 22.82 -8.71 -4.61
C THR A 50 23.64 -7.48 -4.17
N THR A 51 24.16 -7.51 -2.94
CA THR A 51 25.06 -6.45 -2.42
C THR A 51 26.32 -6.35 -3.24
N LEU A 52 26.99 -7.48 -3.54
CA LEU A 52 28.18 -7.50 -4.39
C LEU A 52 27.88 -6.97 -5.79
N LEU A 53 26.78 -7.41 -6.41
CA LEU A 53 26.37 -6.91 -7.72
C LEU A 53 26.12 -5.40 -7.71
N THR A 54 25.51 -4.88 -6.64
CA THR A 54 25.29 -3.43 -6.51
C THR A 54 26.61 -2.66 -6.40
N ILE A 55 27.57 -3.14 -5.61
CA ILE A 55 28.90 -2.50 -5.46
C ILE A 55 29.65 -2.46 -6.81
N PHE A 56 29.61 -3.55 -7.59
CA PHE A 56 30.39 -3.64 -8.81
C PHE A 56 29.69 -3.04 -10.05
N LEU A 57 28.36 -3.09 -10.12
CA LEU A 57 27.59 -2.68 -11.30
C LEU A 57 27.03 -1.26 -11.19
N VAL A 58 26.72 -0.77 -9.98
CA VAL A 58 26.16 0.57 -9.80
C VAL A 58 27.27 1.58 -9.64
N LYS A 59 27.54 2.35 -10.68
CA LYS A 59 28.41 3.54 -10.63
C LYS A 59 27.54 4.74 -10.29
N GLU A 60 27.71 5.26 -9.10
CA GLU A 60 27.02 6.46 -8.65
C GLU A 60 27.93 7.68 -8.79
N ASP A 61 27.49 8.66 -9.57
CA ASP A 61 28.10 9.99 -9.61
C ASP A 61 27.35 10.90 -8.62
N PHE A 62 27.63 10.66 -7.33
CA PHE A 62 26.96 11.37 -6.26
C PHE A 62 27.56 12.75 -6.09
N GLN A 63 26.80 13.78 -6.46
CA GLN A 63 27.12 15.16 -6.12
C GLN A 63 26.30 15.57 -4.90
N PRO A 64 26.92 15.69 -3.73
CA PRO A 64 26.22 16.11 -2.51
C PRO A 64 25.68 17.53 -2.70
N VAL A 65 24.39 17.71 -2.49
CA VAL A 65 23.77 19.03 -2.44
C VAL A 65 24.28 19.75 -1.19
N GLU A 66 24.79 20.98 -1.35
CA GLU A 66 25.26 21.78 -0.22
C GLU A 66 24.11 22.00 0.78
N LYS A 67 24.45 21.90 2.08
CA LYS A 67 23.45 22.07 3.16
C LYS A 67 22.70 23.42 3.11
N LYS A 68 23.29 24.43 2.47
CA LYS A 68 22.70 25.76 2.28
C LYS A 68 21.51 25.77 1.32
N ASP A 69 21.47 24.84 0.37
CA ASP A 69 20.42 24.74 -0.65
C ASP A 69 19.26 23.82 -0.23
N LEU A 70 19.39 23.18 0.93
CA LEU A 70 18.35 22.33 1.47
C LEU A 70 17.33 23.15 2.26
N LEU A 71 16.14 23.31 1.72
CA LEU A 71 15.02 23.91 2.44
C LEU A 71 14.77 23.19 3.76
N THR A 72 14.65 23.94 4.84
CA THR A 72 14.20 23.39 6.13
C THR A 72 12.75 22.93 6.03
N THR A 73 12.34 21.98 6.87
CA THR A 73 10.96 21.51 6.94
C THR A 73 9.97 22.69 7.06
N LYS A 74 10.30 23.67 7.91
CA LYS A 74 9.46 24.87 8.11
C LYS A 74 9.31 25.71 6.84
N GLU A 75 10.38 25.86 6.07
CA GLU A 75 10.36 26.59 4.80
C GLU A 75 9.57 25.85 3.72
N ILE A 76 9.65 24.50 3.66
CA ILE A 76 8.84 23.71 2.74
C ILE A 76 7.35 23.92 3.04
N PHE A 77 6.96 23.76 4.32
CA PHE A 77 5.56 23.93 4.72
C PHE A 77 5.06 25.37 4.54
N SER A 78 5.92 26.37 4.74
CA SER A 78 5.54 27.80 4.55
C SER A 78 5.35 28.18 3.07
N LYS A 79 6.02 27.49 2.15
CA LYS A 79 5.87 27.66 0.70
C LYS A 79 4.68 26.91 0.10
N MET A 80 3.98 26.10 0.90
CA MET A 80 2.86 25.29 0.43
C MET A 80 1.52 25.98 0.69
N ASP A 81 0.71 26.15 -0.34
CA ASP A 81 -0.62 26.76 -0.24
C ASP A 81 -1.66 25.84 0.45
N HIS A 82 -1.42 24.53 0.45
CA HIS A 82 -2.41 23.52 0.84
C HIS A 82 -1.87 22.49 1.85
N VAL A 83 -1.26 22.94 2.94
CA VAL A 83 -0.72 22.06 4.01
C VAL A 83 -1.79 21.14 4.60
N SER A 84 -3.03 21.62 4.75
CA SER A 84 -4.13 20.78 5.26
C SER A 84 -4.45 19.58 4.38
N VAL A 85 -4.31 19.73 3.05
CA VAL A 85 -4.50 18.63 2.09
C VAL A 85 -3.36 17.63 2.22
N LEU A 86 -2.12 18.11 2.39
CA LEU A 86 -0.98 17.23 2.60
C LEU A 86 -1.13 16.39 3.86
N ILE A 87 -1.51 17.00 4.97
CA ILE A 87 -1.79 16.27 6.22
C ILE A 87 -2.92 15.25 6.01
N GLY A 88 -3.97 15.64 5.30
CA GLY A 88 -5.04 14.73 4.92
C GLY A 88 -4.55 13.51 4.11
N LEU A 89 -3.62 13.70 3.17
CA LEU A 89 -3.01 12.62 2.40
C LEU A 89 -2.15 11.71 3.29
N PHE A 90 -1.42 12.25 4.26
CA PHE A 90 -0.65 11.47 5.23
C PHE A 90 -1.55 10.59 6.10
N VAL A 91 -2.65 11.17 6.61
CA VAL A 91 -3.66 10.42 7.38
C VAL A 91 -4.32 9.35 6.51
N THR A 92 -4.61 9.67 5.24
CA THR A 92 -5.13 8.70 4.27
C THR A 92 -4.17 7.52 4.09
N THR A 93 -2.87 7.79 3.90
CA THR A 93 -1.83 6.75 3.78
C THR A 93 -1.77 5.88 5.03
N LEU A 94 -1.78 6.48 6.22
CA LEU A 94 -1.78 5.77 7.50
C LEU A 94 -2.99 4.84 7.63
N ILE A 95 -4.19 5.35 7.38
CA ILE A 95 -5.44 4.57 7.48
C ILE A 95 -5.46 3.42 6.46
N LEU A 96 -5.00 3.66 5.23
CA LEU A 96 -4.93 2.63 4.21
C LEU A 96 -4.00 1.49 4.61
N GLN A 97 -2.80 1.82 5.09
CA GLN A 97 -1.84 0.82 5.52
C GLN A 97 -2.31 0.08 6.77
N LEU A 98 -2.90 0.79 7.72
CA LEU A 98 -3.52 0.19 8.89
C LEU A 98 -4.61 -0.81 8.48
N GLY A 99 -5.50 -0.44 7.55
CA GLY A 99 -6.57 -1.31 7.06
C GLY A 99 -6.04 -2.57 6.35
N ILE A 100 -5.05 -2.42 5.47
CA ILE A 100 -4.45 -3.55 4.74
C ILE A 100 -3.77 -4.51 5.72
N THR A 101 -2.97 -4.00 6.65
CA THR A 101 -2.15 -4.82 7.55
C THR A 101 -2.92 -5.35 8.75
N SER A 102 -4.05 -4.75 9.15
CA SER A 102 -4.92 -5.27 10.22
C SER A 102 -5.52 -6.65 9.87
N ILE A 103 -5.76 -6.89 8.59
CA ILE A 103 -6.40 -8.11 8.11
C ILE A 103 -5.36 -9.22 7.88
N SER A 104 -4.11 -8.89 7.55
CA SER A 104 -3.07 -9.86 7.20
C SER A 104 -2.90 -11.00 8.21
N PRO A 105 -2.74 -10.77 9.53
CA PRO A 105 -2.51 -11.84 10.49
C PRO A 105 -3.73 -12.71 10.72
N ILE A 106 -4.94 -12.18 10.55
CA ILE A 106 -6.18 -12.89 10.84
C ILE A 106 -6.75 -13.62 9.62
N LEU A 107 -6.27 -13.28 8.41
CA LEU A 107 -6.85 -13.79 7.17
C LEU A 107 -6.85 -15.33 7.10
N THR A 108 -5.73 -15.95 7.42
CA THR A 108 -5.60 -17.41 7.44
C THR A 108 -6.52 -18.04 8.48
N LEU A 109 -6.63 -17.44 9.68
CA LEU A 109 -7.52 -17.92 10.73
C LEU A 109 -9.00 -17.75 10.33
N TYR A 110 -9.32 -16.65 9.67
CA TYR A 110 -10.67 -16.41 9.15
C TYR A 110 -11.03 -17.42 8.06
N ILE A 111 -10.13 -17.70 7.11
CA ILE A 111 -10.35 -18.72 6.08
C ILE A 111 -10.51 -20.10 6.71
N ARG A 112 -9.72 -20.43 7.74
CA ARG A 112 -9.86 -21.67 8.49
C ARG A 112 -11.25 -21.80 9.16
N SER A 113 -11.77 -20.71 9.72
CA SER A 113 -13.10 -20.70 10.31
C SER A 113 -14.23 -20.86 9.29
N LEU A 114 -14.01 -20.48 8.01
CA LEU A 114 -14.98 -20.63 6.92
C LEU A 114 -14.95 -22.01 6.27
N SER A 115 -13.77 -22.65 6.22
CA SER A 115 -13.56 -23.93 5.49
C SER A 115 -13.60 -25.16 6.39
N GLY A 116 -13.58 -24.99 7.72
CA GLY A 116 -13.23 -26.06 8.64
C GLY A 116 -11.73 -26.40 8.59
N ASP A 117 -11.35 -27.47 9.27
CA ASP A 117 -9.95 -27.90 9.36
C ASP A 117 -9.58 -28.74 8.13
N THR A 118 -9.31 -28.08 7.00
CA THR A 118 -8.89 -28.74 5.76
C THR A 118 -7.37 -28.62 5.60
N GLU A 119 -6.72 -29.67 5.08
CA GLU A 119 -5.27 -29.70 4.83
C GLU A 119 -4.75 -28.57 3.94
N ASN A 120 -5.64 -27.93 3.16
CA ASN A 120 -5.29 -26.93 2.14
C ASN A 120 -5.49 -25.46 2.57
N VAL A 121 -5.78 -25.17 3.84
CA VAL A 121 -6.09 -23.80 4.30
C VAL A 121 -4.96 -22.82 4.00
N LEU A 122 -3.71 -23.23 4.18
CA LEU A 122 -2.55 -22.38 3.90
C LEU A 122 -2.43 -22.02 2.41
N PHE A 123 -2.66 -23.01 1.53
CA PHE A 123 -2.64 -22.80 0.10
C PHE A 123 -3.76 -21.85 -0.35
N VAL A 124 -5.00 -22.09 0.13
CA VAL A 124 -6.15 -21.22 -0.18
C VAL A 124 -5.92 -19.80 0.34
N SER A 125 -5.34 -19.66 1.54
CA SER A 125 -5.00 -18.34 2.09
C SER A 125 -3.97 -17.62 1.23
N GLY A 126 -2.93 -18.30 0.80
CA GLY A 126 -1.92 -17.75 -0.10
C GLY A 126 -2.52 -17.31 -1.44
N LEU A 127 -3.42 -18.13 -2.01
CA LEU A 127 -4.13 -17.81 -3.25
C LEU A 127 -4.98 -16.54 -3.11
N ILE A 128 -5.74 -16.42 -2.04
CA ILE A 128 -6.60 -15.26 -1.76
C ILE A 128 -5.77 -13.97 -1.58
N VAL A 129 -4.61 -14.05 -0.94
CA VAL A 129 -3.67 -12.93 -0.84
C VAL A 129 -3.12 -12.55 -2.21
N SER A 130 -2.69 -13.54 -2.98
CA SER A 130 -2.09 -13.33 -4.31
C SER A 130 -3.07 -12.74 -5.30
N ILE A 131 -4.33 -13.17 -5.29
CA ILE A 131 -5.40 -12.64 -6.17
C ILE A 131 -5.58 -11.12 -5.98
N ALA A 132 -5.57 -10.64 -4.75
CA ALA A 132 -5.66 -9.21 -4.46
C ALA A 132 -4.44 -8.44 -5.03
N GLY A 133 -3.24 -9.00 -4.89
CA GLY A 133 -2.02 -8.42 -5.44
C GLY A 133 -2.00 -8.39 -6.97
N VAL A 134 -2.40 -9.47 -7.63
CA VAL A 134 -2.51 -9.54 -9.10
C VAL A 134 -3.49 -8.49 -9.61
N SER A 135 -4.65 -8.37 -8.96
CA SER A 135 -5.65 -7.35 -9.30
C SER A 135 -5.08 -5.92 -9.14
N ALA A 136 -4.33 -5.66 -8.06
CA ALA A 136 -3.70 -4.37 -7.83
C ALA A 136 -2.66 -4.01 -8.92
N ILE A 137 -1.85 -4.98 -9.38
CA ILE A 137 -0.89 -4.76 -10.48
C ILE A 137 -1.60 -4.38 -11.77
N ILE A 138 -2.68 -5.10 -12.13
CA ILE A 138 -3.44 -4.85 -13.36
C ILE A 138 -4.12 -3.48 -13.29
N SER A 139 -4.66 -3.12 -12.14
CA SER A 139 -5.41 -1.87 -11.96
C SER A 139 -4.53 -0.63 -11.89
N SER A 140 -3.35 -0.74 -11.30
CA SER A 140 -2.46 0.40 -11.03
C SER A 140 -2.13 1.24 -12.27
N PRO A 141 -1.64 0.69 -13.40
CA PRO A 141 -1.36 1.49 -14.59
C PRO A 141 -2.62 2.03 -15.26
N THR A 142 -3.72 1.27 -15.21
CA THR A 142 -5.00 1.67 -15.82
C THR A 142 -5.63 2.83 -15.07
N LEU A 143 -5.75 2.70 -13.75
CA LEU A 143 -6.31 3.73 -12.89
C LEU A 143 -5.39 4.94 -12.75
N GLY A 144 -4.07 4.75 -12.86
CA GLY A 144 -3.10 5.84 -12.97
C GLY A 144 -3.36 6.71 -14.19
N LYS A 145 -3.52 6.11 -15.39
CA LYS A 145 -3.87 6.83 -16.62
C LYS A 145 -5.24 7.54 -16.53
N ILE A 146 -6.22 6.91 -15.89
CA ILE A 146 -7.53 7.52 -15.64
C ILE A 146 -7.36 8.73 -14.70
N GLY A 147 -6.54 8.60 -13.65
CA GLY A 147 -6.23 9.69 -12.72
C GLY A 147 -5.59 10.92 -13.39
N ASP A 148 -4.75 10.69 -14.40
CA ASP A 148 -4.16 11.78 -15.16
C ASP A 148 -5.20 12.54 -16.03
N ARG A 149 -6.25 11.84 -16.48
CA ARG A 149 -7.32 12.43 -17.32
C ARG A 149 -8.43 13.10 -16.51
N ILE A 150 -8.96 12.42 -15.49
CA ILE A 150 -10.13 12.90 -14.73
C ILE A 150 -9.77 13.56 -13.40
N GLY A 151 -8.50 13.48 -13.00
CA GLY A 151 -7.95 13.97 -11.73
C GLY A 151 -7.74 12.88 -10.69
N ASN A 152 -6.54 12.83 -10.12
CA ASN A 152 -6.15 11.83 -9.11
C ASN A 152 -7.00 11.88 -7.83
N GLN A 153 -7.58 13.04 -7.51
CA GLN A 153 -8.51 13.22 -6.39
C GLN A 153 -9.79 12.38 -6.54
N LYS A 154 -10.34 12.33 -7.77
CA LYS A 154 -11.54 11.54 -8.07
C LYS A 154 -11.25 10.04 -8.04
N VAL A 155 -10.08 9.65 -8.55
CA VAL A 155 -9.63 8.24 -8.51
C VAL A 155 -9.40 7.79 -7.07
N LEU A 156 -8.77 8.64 -6.24
CA LEU A 156 -8.57 8.35 -4.83
C LEU A 156 -9.91 8.17 -4.09
N LEU A 157 -10.85 9.10 -4.26
CA LEU A 157 -12.18 8.98 -3.65
C LEU A 157 -12.95 7.74 -4.16
N GLY A 158 -12.94 7.49 -5.46
CA GLY A 158 -13.58 6.31 -6.05
C GLY A 158 -12.98 5.01 -5.53
N GLY A 159 -11.64 4.95 -5.39
CA GLY A 159 -10.95 3.82 -4.80
C GLY A 159 -11.31 3.60 -3.33
N LEU A 160 -11.37 4.67 -2.52
CA LEU A 160 -11.80 4.57 -1.12
C LEU A 160 -13.25 4.07 -0.99
N ILE A 161 -14.16 4.58 -1.83
CA ILE A 161 -15.57 4.15 -1.86
C ILE A 161 -15.67 2.67 -2.24
N LEU A 162 -14.95 2.24 -3.28
CA LEU A 162 -14.94 0.84 -3.69
C LEU A 162 -14.35 -0.06 -2.60
N SER A 163 -13.27 0.37 -1.92
CA SER A 163 -12.71 -0.35 -0.77
C SER A 163 -13.74 -0.51 0.35
N PHE A 164 -14.45 0.57 0.70
CA PHE A 164 -15.50 0.55 1.71
C PHE A 164 -16.61 -0.45 1.35
N ILE A 165 -17.10 -0.41 0.10
CA ILE A 165 -18.13 -1.34 -0.41
C ILE A 165 -17.64 -2.79 -0.36
N CYS A 166 -16.34 -3.05 -0.58
CA CYS A 166 -15.78 -4.40 -0.51
C CYS A 166 -15.60 -4.90 0.93
N TYR A 167 -15.20 -4.05 1.86
CA TYR A 167 -14.94 -4.47 3.24
C TYR A 167 -16.21 -4.93 3.97
N ILE A 168 -17.36 -4.30 3.75
CA ILE A 168 -18.61 -4.65 4.43
C ILE A 168 -19.03 -6.11 4.13
N PRO A 169 -19.18 -6.54 2.87
CA PRO A 169 -19.55 -7.92 2.58
C PRO A 169 -18.51 -8.94 3.05
N MET A 170 -17.21 -8.58 3.11
CA MET A 170 -16.18 -9.50 3.62
C MET A 170 -16.43 -9.96 5.05
N ALA A 171 -17.14 -9.19 5.86
CA ALA A 171 -17.51 -9.57 7.21
C ALA A 171 -18.58 -10.68 7.26
N PHE A 172 -19.33 -10.87 6.17
CA PHE A 172 -20.50 -11.75 6.09
C PHE A 172 -20.32 -12.92 5.12
N VAL A 173 -19.12 -13.10 4.56
CA VAL A 173 -18.84 -14.22 3.65
C VAL A 173 -18.96 -15.56 4.37
N GLN A 174 -19.44 -16.56 3.66
CA GLN A 174 -19.62 -17.93 4.17
C GLN A 174 -18.61 -18.91 3.54
N THR A 175 -17.95 -18.51 2.46
CA THR A 175 -17.01 -19.37 1.74
C THR A 175 -15.71 -18.63 1.38
N PRO A 176 -14.57 -19.34 1.34
CA PRO A 176 -13.30 -18.74 0.88
C PRO A 176 -13.38 -18.18 -0.54
N PHE A 177 -14.20 -18.77 -1.41
CA PHE A 177 -14.37 -18.29 -2.77
C PHE A 177 -15.00 -16.89 -2.80
N GLN A 178 -16.04 -16.63 -2.01
CA GLN A 178 -16.66 -15.31 -1.88
C GLN A 178 -15.64 -14.29 -1.39
N LEU A 179 -14.81 -14.67 -0.39
CA LEU A 179 -13.74 -13.84 0.12
C LEU A 179 -12.71 -13.52 -0.97
N GLY A 180 -12.33 -14.49 -1.79
CA GLY A 180 -11.41 -14.33 -2.92
C GLY A 180 -11.92 -13.33 -3.95
N VAL A 181 -13.19 -13.40 -4.33
CA VAL A 181 -13.82 -12.45 -5.26
C VAL A 181 -13.78 -11.02 -4.70
N LEU A 182 -14.17 -10.85 -3.43
CA LEU A 182 -14.13 -9.52 -2.78
C LEU A 182 -12.69 -9.01 -2.63
N ARG A 183 -11.73 -9.88 -2.37
CA ARG A 183 -10.31 -9.54 -2.33
C ARG A 183 -9.76 -9.13 -3.70
N PHE A 184 -10.22 -9.74 -4.78
CA PHE A 184 -9.90 -9.32 -6.13
C PHE A 184 -10.40 -7.88 -6.39
N LEU A 185 -11.65 -7.59 -6.07
CA LEU A 185 -12.23 -6.25 -6.21
C LEU A 185 -11.52 -5.21 -5.32
N LEU A 186 -11.18 -5.59 -4.10
CA LEU A 186 -10.40 -4.74 -3.18
C LEU A 186 -9.01 -4.46 -3.74
N GLY A 187 -8.34 -5.46 -4.30
CA GLY A 187 -7.04 -5.29 -4.96
C GLY A 187 -7.10 -4.30 -6.10
N PHE A 188 -8.15 -4.38 -6.92
CA PHE A 188 -8.40 -3.42 -8.00
C PHE A 188 -8.51 -1.98 -7.48
N SER A 189 -9.19 -1.78 -6.36
CA SER A 189 -9.30 -0.49 -5.70
C SER A 189 -7.95 -0.01 -5.14
N THR A 190 -7.28 -0.84 -4.34
CA THR A 190 -6.05 -0.47 -3.62
C THR A 190 -4.88 -0.20 -4.55
N GLY A 191 -4.83 -0.85 -5.73
CA GLY A 191 -3.80 -0.62 -6.74
C GLY A 191 -3.74 0.82 -7.26
N ALA A 192 -4.83 1.58 -7.18
CA ALA A 192 -4.87 2.98 -7.59
C ALA A 192 -4.58 3.97 -6.46
N LEU A 193 -4.78 3.58 -5.21
CA LEU A 193 -4.78 4.51 -4.08
C LEU A 193 -3.39 5.10 -3.83
N MET A 194 -2.36 4.26 -3.73
CA MET A 194 -0.98 4.74 -3.48
C MET A 194 -0.42 5.59 -4.62
N PRO A 195 -0.52 5.20 -5.90
CA PRO A 195 -0.12 6.07 -7.00
C PRO A 195 -0.84 7.41 -7.00
N SER A 196 -2.15 7.41 -6.71
CA SER A 196 -2.93 8.65 -6.64
C SER A 196 -2.47 9.57 -5.52
N ILE A 197 -2.20 9.04 -4.33
CA ILE A 197 -1.65 9.79 -3.19
C ILE A 197 -0.29 10.38 -3.56
N ASN A 198 0.61 9.56 -4.08
CA ASN A 198 1.96 10.01 -4.45
C ASN A 198 1.92 11.10 -5.52
N THR A 199 1.06 10.97 -6.52
CA THR A 199 0.88 12.01 -7.56
C THR A 199 0.30 13.30 -6.97
N LEU A 200 -0.65 13.21 -6.04
CA LEU A 200 -1.21 14.39 -5.37
C LEU A 200 -0.15 15.08 -4.51
N ILE A 201 0.64 14.33 -3.74
CA ILE A 201 1.76 14.88 -2.95
C ILE A 201 2.75 15.61 -3.86
N SER A 202 3.14 14.99 -4.97
CA SER A 202 4.06 15.60 -5.94
C SER A 202 3.53 16.92 -6.53
N LYS A 203 2.22 16.99 -6.79
CA LYS A 203 1.59 18.19 -7.38
C LYS A 203 1.47 19.37 -6.43
N ILE A 204 1.37 19.12 -5.12
CA ILE A 204 1.19 20.19 -4.13
C ILE A 204 2.49 20.55 -3.39
N THR A 205 3.57 19.83 -3.64
CA THR A 205 4.86 20.03 -2.97
C THR A 205 5.85 20.69 -3.91
N PRO A 206 6.58 21.74 -3.47
CA PRO A 206 7.70 22.32 -4.24
C PRO A 206 8.75 21.27 -4.58
N THR A 207 9.36 21.37 -5.76
CA THR A 207 10.33 20.38 -6.28
C THR A 207 11.49 20.11 -5.33
N GLU A 208 11.97 21.13 -4.64
CA GLU A 208 13.09 21.05 -3.69
C GLU A 208 12.72 20.31 -2.40
N GLY A 209 11.42 20.19 -2.09
CA GLY A 209 10.91 19.58 -0.87
C GLY A 209 10.30 18.19 -1.06
N VAL A 210 10.09 17.74 -2.30
CA VAL A 210 9.31 16.52 -2.63
C VAL A 210 9.87 15.28 -1.93
N SER A 211 11.18 15.05 -1.96
CA SER A 211 11.79 13.87 -1.34
C SER A 211 11.55 13.83 0.17
N ARG A 212 11.61 14.97 0.86
CA ARG A 212 11.35 15.06 2.30
C ARG A 212 9.88 14.81 2.63
N VAL A 213 8.98 15.34 1.83
CA VAL A 213 7.53 15.12 2.01
C VAL A 213 7.16 13.65 1.76
N TYR A 214 7.78 13.00 0.77
CA TYR A 214 7.64 11.56 0.57
C TYR A 214 8.16 10.75 1.76
N SER A 215 9.27 11.17 2.40
CA SER A 215 9.78 10.51 3.60
C SER A 215 8.77 10.60 4.76
N TYR A 216 8.08 11.73 4.94
CA TYR A 216 7.00 11.85 5.92
C TYR A 216 5.79 10.96 5.57
N ASN A 217 5.42 10.89 4.30
CA ASN A 217 4.36 9.98 3.86
C ASN A 217 4.72 8.52 4.12
N GLN A 218 5.97 8.13 3.86
CA GLN A 218 6.48 6.79 4.15
C GLN A 218 6.48 6.49 5.65
N MET A 219 6.82 7.47 6.48
CA MET A 219 6.73 7.34 7.94
C MET A 219 5.28 7.06 8.37
N CYS A 220 4.30 7.80 7.86
CA CYS A 220 2.87 7.53 8.12
C CYS A 220 2.44 6.14 7.62
N SER A 221 2.94 5.71 6.46
CA SER A 221 2.75 4.35 5.93
C SER A 221 3.27 3.30 6.91
N ASN A 222 4.51 3.44 7.39
CA ASN A 222 5.13 2.51 8.33
C ASN A 222 4.40 2.47 9.68
N PHE A 223 3.94 3.62 10.19
CA PHE A 223 3.10 3.66 11.39
C PHE A 223 1.80 2.88 11.19
N GLY A 224 1.13 3.04 10.04
CA GLY A 224 -0.05 2.25 9.71
C GLY A 224 0.22 0.75 9.68
N GLN A 225 1.38 0.34 9.13
CA GLN A 225 1.81 -1.07 9.08
C GLN A 225 2.07 -1.66 10.47
N VAL A 226 2.60 -0.88 11.41
CA VAL A 226 2.84 -1.33 12.79
C VAL A 226 1.54 -1.40 13.59
N LEU A 227 0.69 -0.38 13.48
CA LEU A 227 -0.57 -0.31 14.23
C LEU A 227 -1.63 -1.28 13.70
N GLY A 228 -1.60 -1.60 12.39
CA GLY A 228 -2.61 -2.46 11.77
C GLY A 228 -2.75 -3.82 12.43
N PRO A 229 -1.69 -4.64 12.53
CA PRO A 229 -1.76 -5.95 13.18
C PRO A 229 -2.22 -5.88 14.65
N MET A 230 -1.82 -4.83 15.37
CA MET A 230 -2.26 -4.62 16.77
C MET A 230 -3.78 -4.39 16.84
N VAL A 231 -4.31 -3.49 16.01
CA VAL A 231 -5.75 -3.24 15.92
C VAL A 231 -6.48 -4.50 15.45
N GLY A 232 -5.99 -5.15 14.39
CA GLY A 232 -6.61 -6.35 13.82
C GLY A 232 -6.70 -7.48 14.84
N SER A 233 -5.62 -7.79 15.55
CA SER A 233 -5.59 -8.85 16.54
C SER A 233 -6.47 -8.54 17.76
N THR A 234 -6.45 -7.30 18.26
CA THR A 234 -7.27 -6.87 19.40
C THR A 234 -8.76 -6.96 19.07
N VAL A 235 -9.16 -6.47 17.89
CA VAL A 235 -10.57 -6.55 17.44
C VAL A 235 -10.99 -8.00 17.20
N ALA A 236 -10.13 -8.80 16.58
CA ALA A 236 -10.41 -10.22 16.34
C ALA A 236 -10.60 -11.01 17.64
N HIS A 237 -9.77 -10.72 18.65
CA HIS A 237 -9.87 -11.37 19.96
C HIS A 237 -11.16 -10.99 20.71
N GLY A 238 -11.55 -9.71 20.68
CA GLY A 238 -12.72 -9.23 21.43
C GLY A 238 -14.06 -9.47 20.74
N PHE A 239 -14.09 -9.36 19.39
CA PHE A 239 -15.33 -9.31 18.60
C PHE A 239 -15.38 -10.32 17.46
N GLY A 240 -14.37 -11.18 17.32
CA GLY A 240 -14.26 -12.18 16.24
C GLY A 240 -13.65 -11.62 14.93
N TYR A 241 -13.28 -12.54 14.04
CA TYR A 241 -12.55 -12.21 12.81
C TYR A 241 -13.34 -11.31 11.84
N SER A 242 -14.65 -11.52 11.72
CA SER A 242 -15.55 -10.73 10.85
C SER A 242 -15.56 -9.25 11.22
N SER A 243 -15.46 -8.95 12.53
CA SER A 243 -15.50 -7.57 13.03
C SER A 243 -14.31 -6.73 12.59
N VAL A 244 -13.17 -7.35 12.27
CA VAL A 244 -12.00 -6.63 11.77
C VAL A 244 -12.29 -5.96 10.43
N PHE A 245 -13.05 -6.61 9.55
CA PHE A 245 -13.47 -6.03 8.27
C PHE A 245 -14.40 -4.83 8.47
N LEU A 246 -15.32 -4.92 9.44
CA LEU A 246 -16.25 -3.82 9.76
C LEU A 246 -15.51 -2.61 10.36
N VAL A 247 -14.59 -2.87 11.30
CA VAL A 247 -13.76 -1.80 11.89
C VAL A 247 -12.90 -1.14 10.82
N THR A 248 -12.31 -1.93 9.91
CA THR A 248 -11.56 -1.40 8.77
C THR A 248 -12.46 -0.57 7.85
N ALA A 249 -13.69 -1.03 7.57
CA ALA A 249 -14.67 -0.26 6.82
C ALA A 249 -15.00 1.08 7.47
N CYS A 250 -15.15 1.13 8.81
CA CYS A 250 -15.36 2.38 9.55
C CYS A 250 -14.16 3.34 9.40
N PHE A 251 -12.93 2.86 9.48
CA PHE A 251 -11.74 3.69 9.23
C PHE A 251 -11.71 4.24 7.80
N VAL A 252 -12.03 3.40 6.80
CA VAL A 252 -12.10 3.83 5.41
C VAL A 252 -13.23 4.85 5.20
N LEU A 253 -14.38 4.66 5.84
CA LEU A 253 -15.50 5.63 5.78
C LEU A 253 -15.09 6.99 6.36
N GLY A 254 -14.44 7.00 7.52
CA GLY A 254 -13.88 8.23 8.12
C GLY A 254 -12.88 8.90 7.17
N ASN A 255 -12.07 8.11 6.48
CA ASN A 255 -11.11 8.59 5.50
C ASN A 255 -11.76 9.17 4.24
N ILE A 256 -12.86 8.59 3.77
CA ILE A 256 -13.68 9.16 2.68
C ILE A 256 -14.18 10.56 3.06
N GLY A 257 -14.73 10.70 4.27
CA GLY A 257 -15.18 12.00 4.79
C GLY A 257 -14.04 13.03 4.83
N LEU A 258 -12.90 12.65 5.43
CA LEU A 258 -11.71 13.50 5.52
C LEU A 258 -11.20 13.94 4.13
N SER A 259 -11.09 12.99 3.20
CA SER A 259 -10.64 13.26 1.82
C SER A 259 -11.61 14.16 1.08
N PHE A 260 -12.92 13.94 1.22
CA PHE A 260 -13.95 14.75 0.59
C PHE A 260 -13.89 16.22 1.08
N PHE A 261 -13.80 16.44 2.39
CA PHE A 261 -13.68 17.79 2.95
C PHE A 261 -12.38 18.51 2.54
N ASN A 262 -11.26 17.78 2.50
CA ASN A 262 -9.98 18.36 2.10
C ASN A 262 -9.98 18.75 0.62
N PHE A 263 -10.51 17.91 -0.26
CA PHE A 263 -10.54 18.20 -1.69
C PHE A 263 -11.53 19.29 -2.07
N ARG A 264 -12.66 19.39 -1.36
CA ARG A 264 -13.64 20.47 -1.54
C ARG A 264 -13.01 21.85 -1.30
N LYS A 265 -12.11 21.97 -0.31
CA LYS A 265 -11.38 23.22 -0.05
C LYS A 265 -10.45 23.63 -1.20
N VAL A 266 -9.89 22.69 -1.93
CA VAL A 266 -9.00 22.94 -3.07
C VAL A 266 -9.80 23.28 -4.34
N LEU A 267 -10.90 22.57 -4.57
CA LEU A 267 -11.77 22.81 -5.75
C LEU A 267 -12.46 24.17 -5.68
N ASN A 268 -12.88 24.61 -4.49
CA ASN A 268 -13.53 25.91 -4.30
C ASN A 268 -12.56 27.11 -4.38
N LYS A 269 -11.23 26.88 -4.37
CA LYS A 269 -10.23 27.95 -4.50
C LYS A 269 -9.72 28.12 -5.94
N LYS A 270 -10.16 27.25 -6.88
CA LYS A 270 -9.85 27.35 -8.32
C LYS A 270 -10.97 28.01 -9.15
N LEU A 271 -12.07 28.43 -8.50
CA LEU A 271 -13.10 29.32 -9.02
C LEU A 271 -12.93 30.73 -8.40
#